data_e82eeecefe3d79d75c5537131828a66b
#
_entry.id   e82eeecefe3d79d75c5537131828a66b
#
_cell.length_a   1.000
_cell.length_b   1.000
_cell.length_c   1.000
_cell.angle_alpha   90.00
_cell.angle_beta   90.00
_cell.angle_gamma   90.00
#
_symmetry.space_group_name_H-M   'P 1'
#
loop_
_entity.id
_entity.type
_entity.pdbx_description
1 polymer ?
#
loop_
_entity_poly.entity_id
_entity_poly.type
_entity_poly.pdbx_seq_one_letter_code
_entity_poly.pdbx_strand_id
1 'polypeptide(L)'
;MRHPSRAAKALLAAAVLPLALTACSSATGTSASSATAKKPSKDPNAGLLTGAQLKKALAPASFFAAGFAVDPSAARNSGTTYTAPSSSPAAKPDCTLLGGTSWISITGDSGVSFAQNDYISKATSEDIAQEIDTFRGTTAAQVMANLKKAVAACATYTDADTHTKVKVVGADTTGLGDAAYTITLTNSAWQNGSTLIAARSGTDVVTVLSTDGHDNGAATAKKLTARIVTSLKAEHEHA
;
A
#
# COMPACT_ATOMS: atom_id res chain seq x y z
N MET A 1 6.79 -4.81 -33.37
CA MET A 1 5.82 -3.88 -33.99
C MET A 1 5.98 -2.51 -33.33
N ARG A 2 6.18 -1.46 -34.11
CA ARG A 2 6.54 -0.13 -33.60
C ARG A 2 5.27 0.67 -33.28
N HIS A 3 5.13 1.22 -32.08
CA HIS A 3 4.08 2.16 -31.72
C HIS A 3 4.53 3.61 -31.94
N PRO A 4 3.72 4.48 -32.52
CA PRO A 4 4.07 5.88 -32.78
C PRO A 4 3.81 6.76 -31.55
N SER A 5 4.81 7.59 -31.21
CA SER A 5 4.76 8.72 -30.28
C SER A 5 3.67 9.74 -30.71
N ARG A 6 2.81 10.11 -29.76
CA ARG A 6 1.97 11.32 -29.92
C ARG A 6 2.49 12.40 -28.97
N ALA A 7 3.10 13.41 -29.55
CA ALA A 7 3.47 14.65 -28.89
C ALA A 7 2.21 15.49 -28.60
N ALA A 8 1.95 15.83 -27.36
CA ALA A 8 0.94 16.79 -26.94
C ALA A 8 1.61 18.14 -26.67
N LYS A 9 1.19 19.18 -27.42
CA LYS A 9 1.62 20.57 -27.29
C LYS A 9 0.94 21.21 -26.09
N ALA A 10 1.74 21.71 -25.12
CA ALA A 10 1.26 22.52 -24.01
C ALA A 10 1.05 23.97 -24.45
N LEU A 11 -0.13 24.53 -24.25
CA LEU A 11 -0.46 25.94 -24.37
C LEU A 11 -0.34 26.61 -23.00
N LEU A 12 0.60 27.54 -22.84
CA LEU A 12 0.74 28.44 -21.70
C LEU A 12 -0.31 29.55 -21.81
N ALA A 13 -1.20 29.65 -20.84
CA ALA A 13 -2.04 30.82 -20.62
C ALA A 13 -1.55 31.57 -19.38
N ALA A 14 -0.99 32.77 -19.60
CA ALA A 14 -0.60 33.69 -18.54
C ALA A 14 -1.84 34.50 -18.09
N ALA A 15 -2.24 34.36 -16.84
CA ALA A 15 -3.27 35.21 -16.22
C ALA A 15 -2.61 36.29 -15.32
N VAL A 16 -2.80 37.55 -15.69
CA VAL A 16 -2.36 38.74 -14.96
C VAL A 16 -3.43 39.10 -13.94
N LEU A 17 -3.08 39.14 -12.64
CA LEU A 17 -3.97 39.62 -11.57
C LEU A 17 -3.67 41.11 -11.27
N PRO A 18 -4.69 42.00 -11.15
CA PRO A 18 -4.50 43.32 -10.67
C PRO A 18 -4.48 43.39 -9.14
N LEU A 19 -3.49 44.10 -8.59
CA LEU A 19 -3.42 44.51 -7.19
C LEU A 19 -4.42 45.65 -6.94
N ALA A 20 -5.39 45.42 -6.05
CA ALA A 20 -6.20 46.47 -5.48
C ALA A 20 -5.67 46.88 -4.10
N LEU A 21 -5.00 48.02 -4.04
CA LEU A 21 -4.70 48.74 -2.79
C LEU A 21 -5.95 49.50 -2.35
N THR A 22 -6.51 49.20 -1.20
CA THR A 22 -7.50 50.07 -0.56
C THR A 22 -6.98 50.58 0.78
N ALA A 23 -7.06 51.88 0.87
CA ALA A 23 -6.54 52.76 1.89
C ALA A 23 -7.22 52.65 3.25
N CYS A 24 -6.46 53.04 4.27
CA CYS A 24 -6.86 53.26 5.65
C CYS A 24 -8.08 54.24 5.81
N SER A 25 -8.99 53.86 6.66
CA SER A 25 -9.89 54.82 7.33
C SER A 25 -9.80 54.55 8.84
N SER A 26 -9.33 55.55 9.55
CA SER A 26 -9.25 55.61 11.00
C SER A 26 -10.66 55.83 11.59
N ALA A 27 -11.12 54.88 12.40
CA ALA A 27 -12.21 55.10 13.32
C ALA A 27 -11.86 54.44 14.66
N THR A 28 -11.69 55.30 15.69
CA THR A 28 -11.56 54.95 17.09
C THR A 28 -12.84 54.24 17.58
N GLY A 29 -12.69 52.96 17.91
CA GLY A 29 -13.74 52.14 18.53
C GLY A 29 -13.08 51.03 19.32
N THR A 30 -12.96 51.23 20.64
CA THR A 30 -12.49 50.27 21.61
C THR A 30 -13.45 49.09 21.67
N SER A 31 -13.19 48.03 20.94
CA SER A 31 -13.80 46.71 21.16
C SER A 31 -12.65 45.70 21.21
N ALA A 32 -12.36 45.27 22.43
CA ALA A 32 -11.44 44.16 22.67
C ALA A 32 -12.05 42.89 22.03
N SER A 33 -11.73 42.68 20.75
CA SER A 33 -11.98 41.40 20.07
C SER A 33 -11.00 40.40 20.64
N SER A 34 -11.44 39.60 21.60
CA SER A 34 -10.72 38.44 22.07
C SER A 34 -10.47 37.54 20.84
N ALA A 35 -9.30 37.66 20.22
CA ALA A 35 -8.83 36.72 19.25
C ALA A 35 -8.74 35.36 19.97
N THR A 36 -9.76 34.55 19.81
CA THR A 36 -9.74 33.13 20.25
C THR A 36 -8.58 32.49 19.55
N ALA A 37 -7.46 32.34 20.26
CA ALA A 37 -6.29 31.63 19.74
C ALA A 37 -6.77 30.24 19.30
N LYS A 38 -6.79 29.98 17.99
CA LYS A 38 -7.08 28.65 17.44
C LYS A 38 -6.12 27.69 18.12
N LYS A 39 -6.65 26.75 18.92
CA LYS A 39 -5.89 25.67 19.54
C LYS A 39 -5.09 25.00 18.41
N PRO A 40 -3.76 24.83 18.54
CA PRO A 40 -2.97 24.20 17.50
C PRO A 40 -3.60 22.86 17.15
N SER A 41 -3.91 22.65 15.87
CA SER A 41 -4.45 21.37 15.40
C SER A 41 -3.35 20.33 15.57
N LYS A 42 -3.68 19.22 16.23
CA LYS A 42 -2.75 18.10 16.39
C LYS A 42 -2.34 17.61 14.99
N ASP A 43 -1.05 17.40 14.76
CA ASP A 43 -0.55 16.85 13.48
C ASP A 43 -1.22 15.48 13.23
N PRO A 44 -1.97 15.32 12.12
CA PRO A 44 -2.64 14.07 11.82
C PRO A 44 -1.68 12.93 11.47
N ASN A 45 -0.40 13.22 11.24
CA ASN A 45 0.64 12.26 10.92
C ASN A 45 1.57 11.96 12.11
N ALA A 46 1.35 12.55 13.28
CA ALA A 46 2.18 12.33 14.45
C ALA A 46 2.24 10.82 14.80
N GLY A 47 3.46 10.27 14.87
CA GLY A 47 3.72 8.85 15.17
C GLY A 47 3.56 7.90 13.98
N LEU A 48 3.29 8.40 12.76
CA LEU A 48 3.28 7.59 11.55
C LEU A 48 4.69 7.51 10.94
N LEU A 49 5.01 6.38 10.32
CA LEU A 49 6.27 6.19 9.59
C LEU A 49 6.16 6.78 8.18
N THR A 50 7.23 7.44 7.73
CA THR A 50 7.40 7.89 6.35
C THR A 50 7.79 6.73 5.44
N GLY A 51 7.59 6.85 4.12
CA GLY A 51 8.03 5.82 3.17
C GLY A 51 9.52 5.49 3.23
N ALA A 52 10.36 6.47 3.57
CA ALA A 52 11.78 6.25 3.77
C ALA A 52 12.10 5.39 5.02
N GLN A 53 11.32 5.52 6.09
CA GLN A 53 11.40 4.68 7.28
C GLN A 53 10.82 3.29 6.99
N LEU A 54 9.65 3.20 6.35
CA LEU A 54 9.04 1.92 5.93
C LEU A 54 9.99 1.10 5.06
N LYS A 55 10.73 1.75 4.14
CA LYS A 55 11.74 1.08 3.30
C LYS A 55 12.80 0.33 4.12
N LYS A 56 13.16 0.82 5.31
CA LYS A 56 14.14 0.14 6.19
C LYS A 56 13.55 -1.11 6.85
N ALA A 57 12.22 -1.13 7.04
CA ALA A 57 11.52 -2.29 7.61
C ALA A 57 11.33 -3.43 6.59
N LEU A 58 11.40 -3.17 5.28
CA LEU A 58 11.37 -4.22 4.25
C LEU A 58 12.56 -5.18 4.43
N ALA A 59 12.36 -6.44 4.07
CA ALA A 59 13.42 -7.43 4.12
C ALA A 59 14.51 -7.11 3.08
N PRO A 60 15.79 -7.17 3.46
CA PRO A 60 16.91 -6.93 2.55
C PRO A 60 17.12 -8.11 1.60
N ALA A 61 17.86 -7.91 0.51
CA ALA A 61 18.18 -8.94 -0.48
C ALA A 61 18.79 -10.22 0.12
N SER A 62 19.53 -10.10 1.23
CA SER A 62 20.13 -11.24 1.93
C SER A 62 19.12 -12.18 2.61
N PHE A 63 17.85 -11.78 2.70
CA PHE A 63 16.77 -12.63 3.22
C PHE A 63 16.34 -13.70 2.21
N PHE A 64 16.45 -13.40 0.92
CA PHE A 64 15.95 -14.25 -0.16
C PHE A 64 16.99 -15.28 -0.56
N ALA A 65 16.52 -16.42 -1.09
CA ALA A 65 17.40 -17.48 -1.58
C ALA A 65 18.29 -17.01 -2.74
N ALA A 66 19.40 -17.69 -2.95
CA ALA A 66 20.23 -17.44 -4.11
C ALA A 66 19.44 -17.61 -5.41
N GLY A 67 19.58 -16.67 -6.34
CA GLY A 67 18.83 -16.64 -7.61
C GLY A 67 17.71 -15.62 -7.66
N PHE A 68 17.22 -15.14 -6.51
CA PHE A 68 16.31 -14.01 -6.47
C PHE A 68 17.09 -12.69 -6.60
N ALA A 69 16.57 -11.79 -7.43
CA ALA A 69 17.10 -10.45 -7.61
C ALA A 69 15.97 -9.43 -7.50
N VAL A 70 16.28 -8.25 -6.94
CA VAL A 70 15.30 -7.16 -6.87
C VAL A 70 14.87 -6.75 -8.28
N ASP A 71 13.56 -6.54 -8.47
CA ASP A 71 13.04 -5.83 -9.64
C ASP A 71 13.13 -4.31 -9.37
N PRO A 72 14.05 -3.60 -10.07
CA PRO A 72 14.22 -2.16 -9.85
C PRO A 72 12.98 -1.34 -10.27
N SER A 73 12.10 -1.88 -11.13
CA SER A 73 10.88 -1.20 -11.55
C SER A 73 9.79 -1.21 -10.47
N ALA A 74 9.82 -2.22 -9.59
CA ALA A 74 8.89 -2.37 -8.47
C ALA A 74 9.41 -1.74 -7.16
N ALA A 75 10.70 -1.42 -7.06
CA ALA A 75 11.30 -0.82 -5.86
C ALA A 75 10.93 0.67 -5.71
N ARG A 76 9.91 0.97 -4.90
CA ARG A 76 9.35 2.31 -4.72
C ARG A 76 9.04 2.62 -3.25
N ASN A 77 8.99 3.91 -2.92
CA ASN A 77 8.45 4.40 -1.65
C ASN A 77 8.00 5.86 -1.78
N SER A 78 7.19 6.34 -0.84
CA SER A 78 6.66 7.71 -0.83
C SER A 78 7.66 8.77 -0.30
N GLY A 79 8.91 8.40 -0.03
CA GLY A 79 9.94 9.34 0.47
C GLY A 79 9.69 9.77 1.91
N THR A 80 9.91 11.07 2.20
CA THR A 80 9.79 11.67 3.54
C THR A 80 8.49 12.44 3.76
N THR A 81 7.59 12.43 2.77
CA THR A 81 6.31 13.17 2.80
C THR A 81 5.13 12.23 2.92
N TYR A 82 4.04 12.75 3.46
CA TYR A 82 2.76 12.04 3.53
C TYR A 82 1.82 12.53 2.44
N THR A 83 1.10 11.61 1.80
CA THR A 83 0.03 11.92 0.87
C THR A 83 -1.29 12.16 1.61
N ALA A 84 -2.22 12.87 1.00
CA ALA A 84 -3.56 12.96 1.53
C ALA A 84 -4.23 11.58 1.45
N PRO A 85 -4.91 11.10 2.51
CA PRO A 85 -5.66 9.87 2.43
C PRO A 85 -6.81 10.04 1.44
N SER A 86 -7.07 9.01 0.65
CA SER A 86 -8.29 8.93 -0.17
C SER A 86 -9.12 7.73 0.27
N SER A 87 -10.43 7.86 0.12
CA SER A 87 -11.38 6.78 0.34
C SER A 87 -12.42 6.85 -0.77
N SER A 88 -12.45 5.84 -1.63
CA SER A 88 -13.39 5.74 -2.75
C SER A 88 -13.78 4.28 -2.93
N PRO A 89 -14.67 3.75 -2.09
CA PRO A 89 -15.10 2.37 -2.17
C PRO A 89 -15.66 2.05 -3.55
N ALA A 90 -15.13 1.03 -4.19
CA ALA A 90 -15.69 0.52 -5.43
C ALA A 90 -17.00 -0.22 -5.15
N ALA A 91 -18.02 -0.01 -5.98
CA ALA A 91 -19.30 -0.72 -5.85
C ALA A 91 -19.14 -2.24 -6.03
N LYS A 92 -18.11 -2.67 -6.77
CA LYS A 92 -17.72 -4.07 -6.99
C LYS A 92 -16.20 -4.18 -6.97
N PRO A 93 -15.62 -5.12 -6.19
CA PRO A 93 -14.18 -5.31 -6.16
C PRO A 93 -13.65 -5.83 -7.50
N ASP A 94 -12.49 -5.32 -7.92
CA ASP A 94 -11.71 -5.92 -8.99
C ASP A 94 -10.89 -7.08 -8.41
N CYS A 95 -11.36 -8.29 -8.62
CA CYS A 95 -10.78 -9.49 -8.03
C CYS A 95 -9.36 -9.81 -8.56
N THR A 96 -8.97 -9.28 -9.71
CA THR A 96 -7.64 -9.51 -10.30
C THR A 96 -6.54 -8.88 -9.45
N LEU A 97 -6.85 -7.83 -8.70
CA LEU A 97 -5.93 -7.15 -7.80
C LEU A 97 -5.46 -8.01 -6.61
N LEU A 98 -6.18 -9.10 -6.30
CA LEU A 98 -5.73 -10.05 -5.25
C LEU A 98 -4.45 -10.81 -5.61
N GLY A 99 -4.05 -10.80 -6.88
CA GLY A 99 -2.80 -11.38 -7.36
C GLY A 99 -1.57 -10.47 -7.21
N GLY A 100 -1.66 -9.35 -6.49
CA GLY A 100 -0.55 -8.41 -6.32
C GLY A 100 -0.63 -7.62 -5.02
N THR A 101 0.40 -6.82 -4.71
CA THR A 101 0.43 -5.97 -3.50
C THR A 101 -0.55 -4.80 -3.57
N SER A 102 -0.98 -4.40 -4.77
CA SER A 102 -1.97 -3.34 -5.00
C SER A 102 -3.42 -3.69 -4.60
N TRP A 103 -3.66 -4.86 -3.98
CA TRP A 103 -4.98 -5.27 -3.49
C TRP A 103 -5.63 -4.25 -2.55
N ILE A 104 -4.83 -3.42 -1.88
CA ILE A 104 -5.36 -2.37 -0.98
C ILE A 104 -6.35 -1.46 -1.70
N SER A 105 -6.16 -1.21 -2.99
CA SER A 105 -7.08 -0.40 -3.81
C SER A 105 -8.50 -0.99 -3.91
N ILE A 106 -8.67 -2.31 -3.71
CA ILE A 106 -9.99 -2.97 -3.63
C ILE A 106 -10.82 -2.42 -2.47
N THR A 107 -10.15 -2.01 -1.38
CA THR A 107 -10.83 -1.49 -0.19
C THR A 107 -11.36 -0.07 -0.39
N GLY A 108 -10.89 0.62 -1.41
CA GLY A 108 -11.19 2.03 -1.67
C GLY A 108 -10.36 2.99 -0.81
N ASP A 109 -9.57 2.48 0.13
CA ASP A 109 -8.71 3.28 0.99
C ASP A 109 -7.28 3.33 0.42
N SER A 110 -6.54 4.43 0.69
CA SER A 110 -5.13 4.56 0.37
C SER A 110 -4.31 4.88 1.61
N GLY A 111 -3.08 4.35 1.68
CA GLY A 111 -2.09 4.73 2.66
C GLY A 111 -1.64 6.17 2.49
N VAL A 112 -1.15 6.78 3.57
CA VAL A 112 -0.56 8.12 3.55
C VAL A 112 0.94 8.08 3.27
N SER A 113 1.57 6.93 3.46
CA SER A 113 2.94 6.62 3.07
C SER A 113 3.05 5.12 2.76
N PHE A 114 4.02 4.76 1.94
CA PHE A 114 4.27 3.36 1.59
C PHE A 114 5.74 3.11 1.24
N ALA A 115 6.13 1.83 1.27
CA ALA A 115 7.36 1.30 0.67
C ALA A 115 7.12 -0.11 0.15
N GLN A 116 7.65 -0.41 -1.04
CA GLN A 116 7.56 -1.73 -1.68
C GLN A 116 8.83 -2.10 -2.42
N ASN A 117 9.06 -3.38 -2.60
CA ASN A 117 9.96 -3.96 -3.59
C ASN A 117 9.57 -5.41 -3.88
N ASP A 118 10.00 -5.90 -5.03
CA ASP A 118 9.76 -7.25 -5.50
C ASP A 118 11.09 -7.94 -5.81
N TYR A 119 11.12 -9.24 -5.62
CA TYR A 119 12.25 -10.11 -5.92
C TYR A 119 11.81 -11.22 -6.85
N ILE A 120 12.48 -11.33 -7.99
CA ILE A 120 12.15 -12.30 -9.04
C ILE A 120 13.30 -13.29 -9.21
N SER A 121 12.98 -14.58 -9.27
CA SER A 121 13.90 -15.63 -9.70
C SER A 121 13.80 -15.81 -11.21
N LYS A 122 14.88 -15.44 -11.94
CA LYS A 122 14.92 -15.59 -13.40
C LYS A 122 14.94 -17.05 -13.85
N ALA A 123 15.37 -17.97 -12.98
CA ALA A 123 15.46 -19.39 -13.30
C ALA A 123 14.11 -20.11 -13.23
N THR A 124 13.25 -19.68 -12.28
CA THR A 124 11.97 -20.35 -11.98
C THR A 124 10.76 -19.47 -12.28
N SER A 125 10.97 -18.19 -12.60
CA SER A 125 9.91 -17.18 -12.74
C SER A 125 9.05 -17.00 -11.48
N GLU A 126 9.57 -17.41 -10.32
CA GLU A 126 8.94 -17.17 -9.03
C GLU A 126 9.12 -15.71 -8.63
N ASP A 127 8.10 -15.17 -7.98
CA ASP A 127 8.02 -13.79 -7.53
C ASP A 127 7.71 -13.71 -6.04
N ILE A 128 8.39 -12.79 -5.34
CA ILE A 128 8.16 -12.48 -3.94
C ILE A 128 8.08 -10.95 -3.81
N ALA A 129 6.87 -10.44 -3.67
CA ALA A 129 6.61 -9.03 -3.47
C ALA A 129 6.36 -8.71 -2.00
N GLN A 130 6.84 -7.55 -1.55
CA GLN A 130 6.60 -7.03 -0.21
C GLN A 130 6.26 -5.54 -0.27
N GLU A 131 5.25 -5.14 0.52
CA GLU A 131 4.80 -3.76 0.63
C GLU A 131 4.37 -3.45 2.06
N ILE A 132 4.58 -2.23 2.50
CA ILE A 132 4.08 -1.70 3.75
C ILE A 132 3.37 -0.39 3.45
N ASP A 133 2.12 -0.27 3.89
CA ASP A 133 1.33 0.95 3.82
C ASP A 133 0.99 1.45 5.21
N THR A 134 1.15 2.76 5.43
CA THR A 134 0.77 3.42 6.69
C THR A 134 -0.53 4.18 6.52
N PHE A 135 -1.42 4.09 7.48
CA PHE A 135 -2.74 4.71 7.49
C PHE A 135 -2.92 5.60 8.71
N ARG A 136 -3.85 6.56 8.63
CA ARG A 136 -4.23 7.39 9.79
C ARG A 136 -5.28 6.70 10.65
N GLY A 137 -5.19 6.92 11.97
CA GLY A 137 -6.21 6.49 12.92
C GLY A 137 -6.51 4.99 12.87
N THR A 138 -7.76 4.63 12.61
CA THR A 138 -8.22 3.22 12.57
C THR A 138 -8.34 2.65 11.16
N THR A 139 -7.90 3.38 10.13
CA THR A 139 -8.08 2.97 8.73
C THR A 139 -7.40 1.65 8.41
N ALA A 140 -6.22 1.34 8.99
CA ALA A 140 -5.58 0.04 8.82
C ALA A 140 -6.49 -1.14 9.23
N ALA A 141 -7.23 -1.01 10.34
CA ALA A 141 -8.18 -2.03 10.76
C ALA A 141 -9.38 -2.13 9.79
N GLN A 142 -9.83 -0.99 9.24
CA GLN A 142 -10.90 -0.94 8.24
C GLN A 142 -10.46 -1.61 6.94
N VAL A 143 -9.23 -1.37 6.47
CA VAL A 143 -8.61 -2.02 5.29
C VAL A 143 -8.63 -3.54 5.45
N MET A 144 -8.20 -4.07 6.61
CA MET A 144 -8.24 -5.52 6.88
C MET A 144 -9.66 -6.09 6.87
N ALA A 145 -10.63 -5.36 7.41
CA ALA A 145 -12.04 -5.78 7.38
C ALA A 145 -12.62 -5.78 5.95
N ASN A 146 -12.26 -4.76 5.15
CA ASN A 146 -12.70 -4.65 3.76
C ASN A 146 -12.04 -5.72 2.86
N LEU A 147 -10.76 -6.09 3.12
CA LEU A 147 -10.11 -7.20 2.44
C LEU A 147 -10.89 -8.51 2.60
N LYS A 148 -11.31 -8.85 3.82
CA LYS A 148 -12.09 -10.06 4.07
C LYS A 148 -13.40 -10.08 3.27
N LYS A 149 -14.08 -8.93 3.19
CA LYS A 149 -15.31 -8.78 2.37
C LYS A 149 -15.03 -8.95 0.88
N ALA A 150 -13.93 -8.35 0.39
CA ALA A 150 -13.53 -8.46 -1.01
C ALA A 150 -13.20 -9.91 -1.37
N VAL A 151 -12.45 -10.63 -0.54
CA VAL A 151 -12.12 -12.06 -0.74
C VAL A 151 -13.37 -12.91 -0.76
N ALA A 152 -14.34 -12.68 0.13
CA ALA A 152 -15.61 -13.38 0.13
C ALA A 152 -16.42 -13.14 -1.17
N ALA A 153 -16.38 -11.92 -1.71
CA ALA A 153 -17.01 -11.57 -2.99
C ALA A 153 -16.25 -12.13 -4.20
N CYS A 154 -14.95 -12.38 -4.06
CA CYS A 154 -14.02 -12.80 -5.10
C CYS A 154 -13.64 -14.31 -4.99
N ALA A 155 -14.52 -15.17 -4.50
CA ALA A 155 -14.21 -16.60 -4.34
C ALA A 155 -13.64 -17.26 -5.62
N THR A 156 -14.03 -16.73 -6.79
CA THR A 156 -13.45 -17.09 -8.10
C THR A 156 -13.46 -15.89 -9.03
N TYR A 157 -12.43 -15.79 -9.89
CA TYR A 157 -12.41 -14.85 -11.02
C TYR A 157 -11.75 -15.51 -12.24
N THR A 158 -11.79 -14.85 -13.39
CA THR A 158 -11.10 -15.33 -14.60
C THR A 158 -9.80 -14.58 -14.73
N ASP A 159 -8.70 -15.31 -14.82
CA ASP A 159 -7.38 -14.78 -15.12
C ASP A 159 -7.35 -14.21 -16.53
N ALA A 160 -6.79 -13.02 -16.71
CA ALA A 160 -6.81 -12.32 -17.97
C ALA A 160 -5.87 -12.93 -19.02
N ASP A 161 -4.74 -13.51 -18.57
CA ASP A 161 -3.70 -14.04 -19.45
C ASP A 161 -4.01 -15.48 -19.88
N THR A 162 -4.41 -16.32 -18.93
CA THR A 162 -4.66 -17.75 -19.17
C THR A 162 -6.11 -18.05 -19.55
N HIS A 163 -7.03 -17.09 -19.36
CA HIS A 163 -8.49 -17.23 -19.54
C HIS A 163 -9.11 -18.37 -18.71
N THR A 164 -8.42 -18.81 -17.66
CA THR A 164 -8.85 -19.89 -16.77
C THR A 164 -9.35 -19.35 -15.43
N LYS A 165 -10.04 -20.18 -14.66
CA LYS A 165 -10.59 -19.80 -13.36
C LYS A 165 -9.51 -19.81 -12.29
N VAL A 166 -9.35 -18.69 -11.61
CA VAL A 166 -8.62 -18.60 -10.34
C VAL A 166 -9.58 -18.89 -9.20
N LYS A 167 -9.20 -19.79 -8.31
CA LYS A 167 -9.86 -20.04 -7.04
C LYS A 167 -9.16 -19.22 -5.97
N VAL A 168 -9.95 -18.51 -5.17
CA VAL A 168 -9.47 -17.69 -4.05
C VAL A 168 -9.96 -18.28 -2.74
N VAL A 169 -9.04 -18.55 -1.82
CA VAL A 169 -9.34 -19.05 -0.47
C VAL A 169 -8.69 -18.13 0.55
N GLY A 170 -9.49 -17.57 1.45
CA GLY A 170 -8.99 -16.69 2.52
C GLY A 170 -9.21 -17.31 3.90
N ALA A 171 -8.26 -17.09 4.81
CA ALA A 171 -8.34 -17.53 6.20
C ALA A 171 -7.66 -16.55 7.15
N ASP A 172 -8.19 -16.41 8.37
CA ASP A 172 -7.52 -15.70 9.45
C ASP A 172 -6.22 -16.41 9.83
N THR A 173 -5.17 -15.62 10.09
CA THR A 173 -3.85 -16.13 10.46
C THR A 173 -3.45 -15.55 11.81
N THR A 174 -2.98 -16.40 12.72
CA THR A 174 -2.55 -15.99 14.06
C THR A 174 -1.02 -15.82 14.12
N GLY A 175 -0.55 -14.98 15.06
CA GLY A 175 0.88 -14.81 15.34
C GLY A 175 1.63 -13.89 14.37
N LEU A 176 0.92 -13.16 13.52
CA LEU A 176 1.49 -12.16 12.63
C LEU A 176 0.84 -10.80 12.90
N GLY A 177 1.55 -9.92 13.61
CA GLY A 177 1.03 -8.60 13.98
C GLY A 177 -0.20 -8.65 14.91
N ASP A 178 -1.04 -7.62 14.84
CA ASP A 178 -2.29 -7.49 15.62
C ASP A 178 -3.45 -8.26 14.98
N ALA A 179 -3.42 -8.40 13.66
CA ALA A 179 -4.36 -9.19 12.86
C ALA A 179 -3.68 -9.57 11.55
N ALA A 180 -3.92 -10.77 11.06
CA ALA A 180 -3.46 -11.16 9.73
C ALA A 180 -4.49 -12.02 9.00
N TYR A 181 -4.45 -11.95 7.68
CA TYR A 181 -5.31 -12.69 6.78
C TYR A 181 -4.48 -13.27 5.63
N THR A 182 -4.58 -14.57 5.43
CA THR A 182 -3.88 -15.27 4.35
C THR A 182 -4.86 -15.58 3.23
N ILE A 183 -4.47 -15.31 2.01
CA ILE A 183 -5.21 -15.57 0.79
C ILE A 183 -4.37 -16.49 -0.09
N THR A 184 -4.93 -17.62 -0.48
CA THR A 184 -4.31 -18.54 -1.43
C THR A 184 -5.05 -18.47 -2.76
N LEU A 185 -4.32 -18.25 -3.84
CA LEU A 185 -4.82 -18.24 -5.20
C LEU A 185 -4.29 -19.44 -5.95
N THR A 186 -5.17 -20.18 -6.59
CA THR A 186 -4.81 -21.35 -7.40
C THR A 186 -5.51 -21.33 -8.76
N ASN A 187 -4.77 -21.76 -9.78
CA ASN A 187 -5.26 -21.83 -11.15
C ASN A 187 -4.64 -23.05 -11.83
N SER A 188 -5.42 -23.80 -12.58
CA SER A 188 -4.96 -25.04 -13.26
C SER A 188 -3.94 -24.78 -14.37
N ALA A 189 -3.85 -23.54 -14.87
CA ALA A 189 -2.85 -23.17 -15.90
C ALA A 189 -1.55 -22.65 -15.31
N TRP A 190 -1.50 -22.38 -14.00
CA TRP A 190 -0.28 -21.92 -13.32
C TRP A 190 0.56 -23.12 -12.87
N GLN A 191 1.87 -22.97 -12.93
CA GLN A 191 2.80 -23.99 -12.41
C GLN A 191 2.67 -24.16 -10.90
N ASN A 192 2.54 -23.03 -10.18
CA ASN A 192 2.30 -22.95 -8.76
C ASN A 192 1.15 -21.95 -8.53
N GLY A 193 0.45 -22.06 -7.41
CA GLY A 193 -0.42 -20.98 -6.93
C GLY A 193 0.39 -19.85 -6.31
N SER A 194 -0.30 -18.90 -5.70
CA SER A 194 0.33 -17.84 -4.91
C SER A 194 -0.33 -17.69 -3.55
N THR A 195 0.44 -17.23 -2.57
CA THR A 195 -0.04 -16.85 -1.25
C THR A 195 0.22 -15.38 -1.01
N LEU A 196 -0.85 -14.65 -0.71
CA LEU A 196 -0.81 -13.29 -0.22
C LEU A 196 -1.12 -13.29 1.28
N ILE A 197 -0.28 -12.65 2.09
CA ILE A 197 -0.55 -12.39 3.50
C ILE A 197 -0.63 -10.88 3.71
N ALA A 198 -1.76 -10.44 4.25
CA ALA A 198 -1.93 -9.09 4.78
C ALA A 198 -1.87 -9.15 6.31
N ALA A 199 -0.98 -8.35 6.93
CA ALA A 199 -0.85 -8.31 8.40
C ALA A 199 -0.85 -6.87 8.91
N ARG A 200 -1.73 -6.56 9.87
CA ARG A 200 -1.79 -5.26 10.51
C ARG A 200 -0.83 -5.21 11.71
N SER A 201 -0.09 -4.12 11.82
CA SER A 201 0.72 -3.76 12.98
C SER A 201 0.49 -2.29 13.31
N GLY A 202 -0.34 -2.01 14.32
CA GLY A 202 -0.75 -0.64 14.65
C GLY A 202 -1.52 0.02 13.51
N THR A 203 -0.93 1.08 12.96
CA THR A 203 -1.44 1.87 11.83
C THR A 203 -0.96 1.36 10.46
N ASP A 204 -0.11 0.34 10.44
CA ASP A 204 0.49 -0.17 9.22
C ASP A 204 -0.16 -1.48 8.78
N VAL A 205 -0.17 -1.70 7.46
CA VAL A 205 -0.52 -2.98 6.83
C VAL A 205 0.69 -3.46 6.03
N VAL A 206 1.18 -4.62 6.41
CA VAL A 206 2.24 -5.36 5.70
C VAL A 206 1.57 -6.29 4.72
N THR A 207 1.96 -6.22 3.46
CA THR A 207 1.55 -7.15 2.40
C THR A 207 2.74 -7.94 1.92
N VAL A 208 2.60 -9.25 1.84
CA VAL A 208 3.56 -10.15 1.19
C VAL A 208 2.82 -11.03 0.22
N LEU A 209 3.26 -11.05 -1.03
CA LEU A 209 2.86 -12.04 -2.03
C LEU A 209 4.04 -12.95 -2.31
N SER A 210 3.82 -14.26 -2.44
CA SER A 210 4.85 -15.21 -2.83
C SER A 210 4.28 -16.30 -3.71
N THR A 211 5.03 -16.64 -4.78
CA THR A 211 4.82 -17.81 -5.63
C THR A 211 5.94 -18.86 -5.43
N ASP A 212 6.86 -18.61 -4.48
CA ASP A 212 8.05 -19.43 -4.22
C ASP A 212 7.68 -20.80 -3.63
N GLY A 213 8.26 -21.86 -4.20
CA GLY A 213 8.15 -23.23 -3.72
C GLY A 213 6.83 -23.95 -4.07
N HIS A 214 6.72 -25.20 -3.58
CA HIS A 214 5.64 -26.11 -3.93
C HIS A 214 4.35 -25.95 -3.11
N ASP A 215 4.36 -25.07 -2.10
CA ASP A 215 3.24 -24.80 -1.21
C ASP A 215 2.46 -23.52 -1.57
N ASN A 216 2.53 -23.13 -2.84
CA ASN A 216 1.98 -21.86 -3.35
C ASN A 216 2.58 -20.62 -2.67
N GLY A 217 3.83 -20.68 -2.22
CA GLY A 217 4.53 -19.58 -1.56
C GLY A 217 4.19 -19.38 -0.08
N ALA A 218 3.43 -20.27 0.55
CA ALA A 218 2.88 -20.05 1.89
C ALA A 218 3.96 -19.95 2.98
N ALA A 219 4.99 -20.81 2.95
CA ALA A 219 6.07 -20.79 3.94
C ALA A 219 6.90 -19.52 3.83
N THR A 220 7.27 -19.12 2.62
CA THR A 220 8.03 -17.90 2.34
C THR A 220 7.22 -16.66 2.73
N ALA A 221 5.96 -16.57 2.31
CA ALA A 221 5.08 -15.45 2.67
C ALA A 221 4.97 -15.29 4.19
N LYS A 222 4.75 -16.38 4.93
CA LYS A 222 4.65 -16.35 6.40
C LYS A 222 5.95 -15.89 7.07
N LYS A 223 7.09 -16.45 6.65
CA LYS A 223 8.42 -16.10 7.21
C LYS A 223 8.77 -14.66 6.93
N LEU A 224 8.50 -14.17 5.72
CA LEU A 224 8.78 -12.80 5.31
C LEU A 224 7.88 -11.80 6.06
N THR A 225 6.57 -12.07 6.15
CA THR A 225 5.63 -11.23 6.91
C THR A 225 6.07 -11.10 8.37
N ALA A 226 6.43 -12.21 9.04
CA ALA A 226 6.93 -12.18 10.42
C ALA A 226 8.18 -11.32 10.57
N ARG A 227 9.12 -11.42 9.62
CA ARG A 227 10.34 -10.61 9.59
C ARG A 227 10.04 -9.13 9.46
N ILE A 228 9.16 -8.74 8.52
CA ILE A 228 8.80 -7.34 8.27
C ILE A 228 8.06 -6.75 9.48
N VAL A 229 7.09 -7.46 10.05
CA VAL A 229 6.36 -7.02 11.26
C VAL A 229 7.32 -6.78 12.43
N THR A 230 8.34 -7.61 12.60
CA THR A 230 9.37 -7.41 13.64
C THR A 230 10.21 -6.17 13.37
N SER A 231 10.66 -5.96 12.12
CA SER A 231 11.43 -4.78 11.73
C SER A 231 10.63 -3.49 11.87
N LEU A 232 9.34 -3.54 11.52
CA LEU A 232 8.43 -2.40 11.60
C LEU A 232 8.23 -1.91 13.04
N LYS A 233 8.11 -2.84 13.99
CA LYS A 233 8.05 -2.51 15.42
C LYS A 233 9.32 -1.78 15.87
N ALA A 234 10.49 -2.24 15.45
CA ALA A 234 11.76 -1.57 15.76
C ALA A 234 11.84 -0.16 15.15
N GLU A 235 11.38 0.06 13.90
CA GLU A 235 11.34 1.40 13.31
C GLU A 235 10.41 2.35 14.09
N HIS A 236 9.28 1.88 14.63
CA HIS A 236 8.39 2.68 15.47
C HIS A 236 9.01 3.07 16.82
N GLU A 237 9.87 2.24 17.40
CA GLU A 237 10.59 2.54 18.65
C GLU A 237 11.65 3.65 18.45
N HIS A 238 12.08 3.89 17.21
CA HIS A 238 13.11 4.87 16.85
C HIS A 238 12.56 6.13 16.16
N ALA A 239 11.25 6.23 15.94
CA ALA A 239 10.57 7.34 15.29
C ALA A 239 10.04 8.36 16.30
#